data_c88f29fe5d9014cf6f7e2a734b7a708f
#
_entry.id   c88f29fe5d9014cf6f7e2a734b7a708f
#
_cell.length_a   1.000
_cell.length_b   1.000
_cell.length_c   1.000
_cell.angle_alpha   90.00
_cell.angle_beta   90.00
_cell.angle_gamma   90.00
#
_symmetry.space_group_name_H-M   'P 1'
#
loop_
_entity.id
_entity.type
_entity.pdbx_description
1 polymer ?
#
loop_
_entity_poly.entity_id
_entity_poly.type
_entity_poly.pdbx_seq_one_letter_code
_entity_poly.pdbx_strand_id
1 'polypeptide(L)'
;MKTSKQLRATFLLLLTAIIWGLAFVAQEVGAEYLGTFSFNGIRFLLGAASLLPVVLFFERERMTRAKWKKLLLSSLAAGTVLFSASALQQYGVQLGTPAGKAGFITGLYTVIVPILSLVLFRRRTHLFVWAGALLAVAGLLLLNLDEHFNLVIGTGECCLIAGSVMWAVHILVIDKFVESVSPLKFSMGQFIVCGAESMVCALLWEEITLSAVQAAAVPLFYGGIMSVGVAYTCQALGQKDSDPTVAAIVFSMESVFSVIGGVLILHAHMAWQAYAGCGLIFAGIVIAQLSPGQKSQTKDESLTGANSAA
;
A
#
# COMPACT_ATOMS: atom_id res chain seq x y z
N MET A 1 -1.19 2.36 27.82
CA MET A 1 -2.27 2.92 26.97
C MET A 1 -1.63 3.55 25.73
N LYS A 2 -2.17 3.27 24.52
CA LYS A 2 -1.68 3.93 23.29
C LYS A 2 -1.97 5.42 23.35
N THR A 3 -1.03 6.25 22.87
CA THR A 3 -1.22 7.70 22.80
C THR A 3 -2.32 8.02 21.77
N SER A 4 -2.99 9.17 21.91
CA SER A 4 -4.00 9.67 20.94
C SER A 4 -3.45 9.66 19.49
N LYS A 5 -2.15 9.94 19.31
CA LYS A 5 -1.48 9.90 18.01
C LYS A 5 -1.43 8.49 17.40
N GLN A 6 -1.10 7.48 18.21
CA GLN A 6 -1.06 6.08 17.74
C GLN A 6 -2.46 5.57 17.36
N LEU A 7 -3.49 5.97 18.10
CA LEU A 7 -4.86 5.60 17.79
C LEU A 7 -5.30 6.20 16.45
N ARG A 8 -5.00 7.49 16.23
CA ARG A 8 -5.23 8.17 14.95
C ARG A 8 -4.47 7.51 13.80
N ALA A 9 -3.20 7.18 14.00
CA ALA A 9 -2.39 6.49 13.00
C ALA A 9 -3.02 5.14 12.61
N THR A 10 -3.37 4.31 13.59
CA THR A 10 -4.04 3.02 13.35
C THR A 10 -5.35 3.19 12.59
N PHE A 11 -6.16 4.20 12.93
CA PHE A 11 -7.40 4.49 12.22
C PHE A 11 -7.16 4.86 10.75
N LEU A 12 -6.18 5.74 10.47
CA LEU A 12 -5.83 6.12 9.10
C LEU A 12 -5.33 4.92 8.27
N LEU A 13 -4.50 4.06 8.87
CA LEU A 13 -4.00 2.86 8.22
C LEU A 13 -5.11 1.85 7.95
N LEU A 14 -6.07 1.69 8.87
CA LEU A 14 -7.22 0.82 8.67
C LEU A 14 -8.15 1.36 7.57
N LEU A 15 -8.41 2.66 7.55
CA LEU A 15 -9.17 3.32 6.47
C LEU A 15 -8.50 3.09 5.12
N THR A 16 -7.18 3.20 5.06
CA THR A 16 -6.39 2.86 3.86
C THR A 16 -6.64 1.41 3.43
N ALA A 17 -6.57 0.45 4.34
CA ALA A 17 -6.80 -0.96 4.05
C ALA A 17 -8.22 -1.25 3.52
N ILE A 18 -9.25 -0.59 4.06
CA ILE A 18 -10.63 -0.69 3.57
C ILE A 18 -10.71 -0.21 2.12
N ILE A 19 -10.20 1.00 1.86
CA ILE A 19 -10.27 1.61 0.52
C ILE A 19 -9.47 0.78 -0.50
N TRP A 20 -8.28 0.31 -0.12
CA TRP A 20 -7.46 -0.50 -1.03
C TRP A 20 -8.03 -1.89 -1.28
N GLY A 21 -8.64 -2.51 -0.27
CA GLY A 21 -9.33 -3.79 -0.46
C GLY A 21 -10.41 -3.69 -1.54
N LEU A 22 -11.25 -2.68 -1.46
CA LEU A 22 -12.26 -2.41 -2.50
C LEU A 22 -11.65 -1.95 -3.84
N ALA A 23 -10.43 -1.37 -3.82
CA ALA A 23 -9.76 -0.97 -5.05
C ALA A 23 -9.30 -2.16 -5.90
N PHE A 24 -9.10 -3.35 -5.33
CA PHE A 24 -8.83 -4.56 -6.13
C PHE A 24 -9.99 -4.91 -7.05
N VAL A 25 -11.25 -4.72 -6.59
CA VAL A 25 -12.44 -4.86 -7.44
C VAL A 25 -12.42 -3.84 -8.58
N ALA A 26 -12.09 -2.58 -8.28
CA ALA A 26 -11.98 -1.55 -9.32
C ALA A 26 -10.83 -1.84 -10.31
N GLN A 27 -9.74 -2.44 -9.85
CA GLN A 27 -8.62 -2.86 -10.71
C GLN A 27 -9.02 -4.02 -11.62
N GLU A 28 -9.76 -5.02 -11.13
CA GLU A 28 -10.27 -6.15 -11.91
C GLU A 28 -11.24 -5.66 -13.00
N VAL A 29 -12.24 -4.87 -12.63
CA VAL A 29 -13.19 -4.29 -13.61
C VAL A 29 -12.48 -3.35 -14.59
N GLY A 30 -11.52 -2.55 -14.11
CA GLY A 30 -10.76 -1.64 -14.98
C GLY A 30 -9.88 -2.36 -16.01
N ALA A 31 -9.37 -3.55 -15.66
CA ALA A 31 -8.53 -4.37 -16.51
C ALA A 31 -9.30 -4.95 -17.74
N GLU A 32 -10.63 -4.97 -17.70
CA GLU A 32 -11.46 -5.37 -18.85
C GLU A 32 -11.43 -4.34 -19.98
N TYR A 33 -11.14 -3.08 -19.67
CA TYR A 33 -11.26 -1.96 -20.63
C TYR A 33 -9.92 -1.30 -20.96
N LEU A 34 -8.97 -1.28 -20.04
CA LEU A 34 -7.70 -0.57 -20.16
C LEU A 34 -6.53 -1.49 -19.86
N GLY A 35 -5.42 -1.26 -20.55
CA GLY A 35 -4.15 -1.91 -20.22
C GLY A 35 -3.60 -1.47 -18.86
N THR A 36 -2.63 -2.22 -18.38
CA THR A 36 -1.98 -2.00 -17.06
C THR A 36 -1.50 -0.57 -16.87
N PHE A 37 -0.78 -0.06 -17.87
CA PHE A 37 -0.12 1.24 -17.76
C PHE A 37 -1.11 2.39 -17.99
N SER A 38 -2.07 2.23 -18.89
CA SER A 38 -3.13 3.22 -19.12
C SER A 38 -3.99 3.40 -17.88
N PHE A 39 -4.44 2.30 -17.27
CA PHE A 39 -5.23 2.34 -16.05
C PHE A 39 -4.45 3.00 -14.90
N ASN A 40 -3.20 2.58 -14.67
CA ASN A 40 -2.34 3.15 -13.64
C ASN A 40 -2.02 4.62 -13.92
N GLY A 41 -1.64 4.99 -15.14
CA GLY A 41 -1.32 6.35 -15.51
C GLY A 41 -2.46 7.31 -15.22
N ILE A 42 -3.66 6.98 -15.70
CA ILE A 42 -4.84 7.83 -15.53
C ILE A 42 -5.23 7.93 -14.04
N ARG A 43 -5.30 6.80 -13.29
CA ARG A 43 -5.72 6.86 -11.88
C ARG A 43 -4.73 7.60 -10.99
N PHE A 44 -3.41 7.46 -11.21
CA PHE A 44 -2.41 8.17 -10.40
C PHE A 44 -2.38 9.66 -10.72
N LEU A 45 -2.52 10.08 -11.98
CA LEU A 45 -2.63 11.50 -12.35
C LEU A 45 -3.94 12.10 -11.83
N LEU A 46 -5.05 11.36 -11.87
CA LEU A 46 -6.32 11.79 -11.28
C LEU A 46 -6.20 11.96 -9.76
N GLY A 47 -5.52 11.04 -9.08
CA GLY A 47 -5.20 11.14 -7.66
C GLY A 47 -4.33 12.35 -7.32
N ALA A 48 -3.30 12.61 -8.12
CA ALA A 48 -2.48 13.82 -7.97
C ALA A 48 -3.32 15.10 -8.16
N ALA A 49 -4.17 15.14 -9.17
CA ALA A 49 -5.08 16.26 -9.45
C ALA A 49 -6.08 16.48 -8.30
N SER A 50 -6.61 15.40 -7.69
CA SER A 50 -7.53 15.50 -6.55
C SER A 50 -6.89 16.09 -5.30
N LEU A 51 -5.57 15.93 -5.11
CA LEU A 51 -4.82 16.52 -4.00
C LEU A 51 -4.42 17.97 -4.25
N LEU A 52 -4.41 18.44 -5.50
CA LEU A 52 -3.95 19.79 -5.84
C LEU A 52 -4.69 20.89 -5.04
N PRO A 53 -6.03 20.92 -4.97
CA PRO A 53 -6.73 21.92 -4.17
C PRO A 53 -6.36 21.83 -2.68
N VAL A 54 -6.24 20.62 -2.13
CA VAL A 54 -5.87 20.39 -0.73
C VAL A 54 -4.47 20.96 -0.43
N VAL A 55 -3.50 20.67 -1.28
CA VAL A 55 -2.12 21.20 -1.14
C VAL A 55 -2.10 22.72 -1.27
N LEU A 56 -2.83 23.30 -2.23
CA LEU A 56 -2.88 24.75 -2.42
C LEU A 56 -3.54 25.49 -1.25
N PHE A 57 -4.56 24.91 -0.62
CA PHE A 57 -5.27 25.53 0.50
C PHE A 57 -4.56 25.36 1.85
N PHE A 58 -4.02 24.16 2.13
CA PHE A 58 -3.48 23.81 3.44
C PHE A 58 -1.96 23.93 3.55
N GLU A 59 -1.22 23.90 2.42
CA GLU A 59 0.24 23.86 2.41
C GLU A 59 0.88 25.10 1.77
N ARG A 60 0.50 26.28 2.27
CA ARG A 60 0.95 27.59 1.75
C ARG A 60 2.39 27.96 2.15
N GLU A 61 3.08 27.13 2.93
CA GLU A 61 4.45 27.42 3.34
C GLU A 61 5.38 27.57 2.13
N ARG A 62 6.14 28.67 2.09
CA ARG A 62 7.20 28.87 1.06
C ARG A 62 8.33 27.89 1.31
N MET A 63 8.59 27.05 0.32
CA MET A 63 9.65 26.05 0.39
C MET A 63 11.00 26.66 0.02
N THR A 64 12.00 26.43 0.87
CA THR A 64 13.40 26.75 0.51
C THR A 64 13.89 25.80 -0.61
N ARG A 65 14.95 26.20 -1.33
CA ARG A 65 15.55 25.36 -2.37
C ARG A 65 15.96 23.97 -1.86
N ALA A 66 16.44 23.90 -0.63
CA ALA A 66 16.81 22.62 0.02
C ALA A 66 15.59 21.73 0.27
N LYS A 67 14.50 22.29 0.81
CA LYS A 67 13.23 21.57 1.00
C LYS A 67 12.66 21.07 -0.33
N TRP A 68 12.71 21.89 -1.40
CA TRP A 68 12.28 21.50 -2.75
C TRP A 68 13.11 20.35 -3.29
N LYS A 69 14.45 20.41 -3.21
CA LYS A 69 15.33 19.33 -3.66
C LYS A 69 15.02 18.03 -2.92
N LYS A 70 14.80 18.10 -1.60
CA LYS A 70 14.46 16.92 -0.79
C LYS A 70 13.12 16.32 -1.19
N LEU A 71 12.09 17.16 -1.36
CA LEU A 71 10.76 16.74 -1.82
C LEU A 71 10.86 16.06 -3.19
N LEU A 72 11.56 16.67 -4.15
CA LEU A 72 11.71 16.12 -5.49
C LEU A 72 12.40 14.75 -5.47
N LEU A 73 13.51 14.61 -4.75
CA LEU A 73 14.24 13.34 -4.66
C LEU A 73 13.42 12.26 -3.96
N SER A 74 12.73 12.60 -2.88
CA SER A 74 11.87 11.65 -2.17
C SER A 74 10.67 11.24 -3.00
N SER A 75 10.04 12.18 -3.72
CA SER A 75 8.90 11.90 -4.61
C SER A 75 9.32 11.04 -5.80
N LEU A 76 10.51 11.30 -6.38
CA LEU A 76 11.06 10.47 -7.46
C LEU A 76 11.31 9.04 -6.96
N ALA A 77 12.01 8.89 -5.83
CA ALA A 77 12.29 7.57 -5.27
C ALA A 77 11.02 6.79 -4.93
N ALA A 78 10.06 7.42 -4.23
CA ALA A 78 8.80 6.77 -3.86
C ALA A 78 7.92 6.51 -5.09
N GLY A 79 7.84 7.45 -6.03
CA GLY A 79 7.02 7.35 -7.24
C GLY A 79 7.46 6.24 -8.17
N THR A 80 8.78 6.08 -8.40
CA THR A 80 9.32 4.98 -9.23
C THR A 80 9.10 3.61 -8.58
N VAL A 81 9.27 3.50 -7.25
CA VAL A 81 8.95 2.25 -6.54
C VAL A 81 7.45 1.97 -6.61
N LEU A 82 6.60 3.00 -6.45
CA LEU A 82 5.15 2.92 -6.57
C LEU A 82 4.74 2.49 -7.98
N PHE A 83 5.37 3.04 -9.03
CA PHE A 83 5.16 2.62 -10.41
C PHE A 83 5.47 1.13 -10.58
N SER A 84 6.62 0.67 -10.13
CA SER A 84 7.02 -0.74 -10.25
C SER A 84 6.05 -1.67 -9.52
N ALA A 85 5.66 -1.32 -8.29
CA ALA A 85 4.72 -2.10 -7.48
C ALA A 85 3.33 -2.16 -8.14
N SER A 86 2.80 -1.00 -8.53
CA SER A 86 1.45 -0.90 -9.12
C SER A 86 1.37 -1.51 -10.52
N ALA A 87 2.44 -1.41 -11.32
CA ALA A 87 2.51 -2.04 -12.64
C ALA A 87 2.50 -3.56 -12.53
N LEU A 88 3.34 -4.14 -11.67
CA LEU A 88 3.37 -5.59 -11.43
C LEU A 88 2.03 -6.10 -10.90
N GLN A 89 1.41 -5.37 -9.96
CA GLN A 89 0.12 -5.73 -9.40
C GLN A 89 -0.99 -5.68 -10.45
N GLN A 90 -1.12 -4.56 -11.19
CA GLN A 90 -2.16 -4.40 -12.19
C GLN A 90 -1.99 -5.38 -13.35
N TYR A 91 -0.74 -5.67 -13.74
CA TYR A 91 -0.46 -6.66 -14.77
C TYR A 91 -0.85 -8.08 -14.31
N GLY A 92 -0.60 -8.43 -13.04
CA GLY A 92 -1.06 -9.69 -12.46
C GLY A 92 -2.59 -9.83 -12.49
N VAL A 93 -3.32 -8.75 -12.17
CA VAL A 93 -4.79 -8.70 -12.27
C VAL A 93 -5.25 -8.81 -13.73
N GLN A 94 -4.60 -8.10 -14.66
CA GLN A 94 -4.92 -8.15 -16.09
C GLN A 94 -4.69 -9.54 -16.71
N LEU A 95 -3.78 -10.34 -16.16
CA LEU A 95 -3.58 -11.73 -16.56
C LEU A 95 -4.64 -12.70 -15.99
N GLY A 96 -5.69 -12.16 -15.35
CA GLY A 96 -6.86 -12.91 -14.89
C GLY A 96 -6.76 -13.39 -13.44
N THR A 97 -5.83 -12.86 -12.62
CA THR A 97 -5.84 -13.16 -11.19
C THR A 97 -6.98 -12.39 -10.52
N PRO A 98 -7.96 -13.09 -9.89
CA PRO A 98 -9.11 -12.43 -9.27
C PRO A 98 -8.72 -11.49 -8.13
N ALA A 99 -9.54 -10.43 -7.89
CA ALA A 99 -9.30 -9.39 -6.88
C ALA A 99 -8.95 -9.97 -5.49
N GLY A 100 -9.69 -10.96 -5.01
CA GLY A 100 -9.44 -11.60 -3.72
C GLY A 100 -8.06 -12.27 -3.67
N LYS A 101 -7.66 -13.01 -4.70
CA LYS A 101 -6.36 -13.68 -4.79
C LYS A 101 -5.22 -12.65 -4.98
N ALA A 102 -5.45 -11.60 -5.76
CA ALA A 102 -4.50 -10.52 -5.96
C ALA A 102 -4.21 -9.76 -4.66
N GLY A 103 -5.27 -9.40 -3.91
CA GLY A 103 -5.14 -8.78 -2.60
C GLY A 103 -4.40 -9.65 -1.58
N PHE A 104 -4.58 -10.97 -1.65
CA PHE A 104 -3.84 -11.93 -0.85
C PHE A 104 -2.34 -11.92 -1.14
N ILE A 105 -1.97 -12.18 -2.38
CA ILE A 105 -0.57 -12.31 -2.77
C ILE A 105 0.16 -10.99 -2.50
N THR A 106 -0.49 -9.87 -2.77
CA THR A 106 0.03 -8.54 -2.42
C THR A 106 0.28 -8.43 -0.92
N GLY A 107 -0.62 -8.93 -0.08
CA GLY A 107 -0.49 -8.92 1.39
C GLY A 107 0.74 -9.64 1.95
N LEU A 108 1.48 -10.42 1.15
CA LEU A 108 2.76 -11.02 1.55
C LEU A 108 3.82 -9.98 1.98
N TYR A 109 3.67 -8.70 1.57
CA TYR A 109 4.53 -7.61 2.08
C TYR A 109 4.52 -7.53 3.61
N THR A 110 3.48 -8.01 4.27
CA THR A 110 3.37 -8.07 5.75
C THR A 110 4.53 -8.80 6.40
N VAL A 111 5.07 -9.85 5.75
CA VAL A 111 6.26 -10.58 6.21
C VAL A 111 7.53 -10.00 5.60
N ILE A 112 7.46 -9.51 4.38
CA ILE A 112 8.63 -8.96 3.68
C ILE A 112 9.12 -7.66 4.36
N VAL A 113 8.21 -6.79 4.82
CA VAL A 113 8.56 -5.52 5.50
C VAL A 113 9.43 -5.73 6.74
N PRO A 114 9.07 -6.58 7.72
CA PRO A 114 9.92 -6.81 8.89
C PRO A 114 11.28 -7.44 8.53
N ILE A 115 11.31 -8.34 7.53
CA ILE A 115 12.57 -8.93 7.03
C ILE A 115 13.46 -7.83 6.44
N LEU A 116 12.93 -7.01 5.53
CA LEU A 116 13.69 -5.91 4.95
C LEU A 116 14.09 -4.86 5.99
N SER A 117 13.23 -4.57 6.97
CA SER A 117 13.54 -3.66 8.08
C SER A 117 14.72 -4.16 8.91
N LEU A 118 14.77 -5.47 9.19
CA LEU A 118 15.87 -6.09 9.91
C LEU A 118 17.17 -6.07 9.09
N VAL A 119 17.11 -6.46 7.82
CA VAL A 119 18.30 -6.60 6.96
C VAL A 119 18.87 -5.25 6.55
N LEU A 120 18.02 -4.31 6.10
CA LEU A 120 18.47 -3.02 5.55
C LEU A 120 18.73 -1.97 6.63
N PHE A 121 17.92 -1.92 7.67
CA PHE A 121 17.97 -0.87 8.69
C PHE A 121 18.44 -1.40 10.06
N ARG A 122 18.69 -2.71 10.20
CA ARG A 122 19.05 -3.39 11.46
C ARG A 122 18.05 -3.11 12.60
N ARG A 123 16.81 -2.77 12.27
CA ARG A 123 15.74 -2.54 13.25
C ARG A 123 15.29 -3.88 13.80
N ARG A 124 15.45 -4.08 15.12
CA ARG A 124 14.95 -5.29 15.79
C ARG A 124 13.44 -5.19 15.93
N THR A 125 12.75 -6.21 15.46
CA THR A 125 11.29 -6.31 15.52
C THR A 125 10.89 -7.15 16.72
N HIS A 126 9.91 -6.70 17.50
CA HIS A 126 9.43 -7.40 18.69
C HIS A 126 8.75 -8.74 18.32
N LEU A 127 8.84 -9.75 19.21
CA LEU A 127 8.29 -11.09 18.99
C LEU A 127 6.79 -11.07 18.65
N PHE A 128 6.00 -10.20 19.29
CA PHE A 128 4.56 -10.05 18.98
C PHE A 128 4.29 -9.62 17.54
N VAL A 129 5.16 -8.82 16.94
CA VAL A 129 5.05 -8.41 15.53
C VAL A 129 5.31 -9.58 14.60
N TRP A 130 6.32 -10.42 14.92
CA TRP A 130 6.59 -11.65 14.17
C TRP A 130 5.44 -12.66 14.27
N ALA A 131 4.90 -12.86 15.49
CA ALA A 131 3.75 -13.72 15.69
C ALA A 131 2.53 -13.21 14.92
N GLY A 132 2.28 -11.90 14.94
CA GLY A 132 1.22 -11.27 14.16
C GLY A 132 1.41 -11.43 12.66
N ALA A 133 2.63 -11.25 12.15
CA ALA A 133 2.95 -11.43 10.73
C ALA A 133 2.77 -12.89 10.29
N LEU A 134 3.20 -13.86 11.09
CA LEU A 134 3.01 -15.29 10.79
C LEU A 134 1.53 -15.69 10.77
N LEU A 135 0.73 -15.18 11.72
CA LEU A 135 -0.72 -15.41 11.72
C LEU A 135 -1.39 -14.76 10.52
N ALA A 136 -0.97 -13.55 10.14
CA ALA A 136 -1.48 -12.89 8.94
C ALA A 136 -1.17 -13.70 7.69
N VAL A 137 0.05 -14.24 7.53
CA VAL A 137 0.42 -15.11 6.40
C VAL A 137 -0.36 -16.42 6.41
N ALA A 138 -0.52 -17.06 7.56
CA ALA A 138 -1.34 -18.27 7.66
C ALA A 138 -2.80 -18.00 7.27
N GLY A 139 -3.35 -16.87 7.72
CA GLY A 139 -4.68 -16.42 7.32
C GLY A 139 -4.77 -16.10 5.84
N LEU A 140 -3.77 -15.44 5.29
CA LEU A 140 -3.63 -15.18 3.89
C LEU A 140 -3.55 -16.49 3.07
N LEU A 141 -2.82 -17.49 3.49
CA LEU A 141 -2.79 -18.81 2.83
C LEU A 141 -4.17 -19.46 2.81
N LEU A 142 -4.85 -19.53 3.96
CA LEU A 142 -6.20 -20.10 4.06
C LEU A 142 -7.21 -19.38 3.16
N LEU A 143 -7.11 -18.05 3.07
CA LEU A 143 -8.00 -17.22 2.26
C LEU A 143 -7.93 -17.56 0.77
N ASN A 144 -6.83 -18.16 0.31
CA ASN A 144 -6.55 -18.47 -1.11
C ASN A 144 -6.48 -19.93 -1.50
N LEU A 145 -6.70 -20.83 -0.56
CA LEU A 145 -6.90 -22.24 -0.87
C LEU A 145 -8.29 -22.42 -1.50
N ASP A 146 -8.36 -23.12 -2.62
CA ASP A 146 -9.61 -23.59 -3.16
C ASP A 146 -10.22 -24.72 -2.29
N GLU A 147 -11.43 -25.17 -2.64
CA GLU A 147 -12.10 -26.25 -1.92
C GLU A 147 -11.30 -27.56 -1.91
N HIS A 148 -10.34 -27.69 -2.82
CA HIS A 148 -9.47 -28.87 -2.98
C HIS A 148 -8.05 -28.66 -2.43
N PHE A 149 -7.80 -27.55 -1.71
CA PHE A 149 -6.49 -27.19 -1.17
C PHE A 149 -5.38 -27.04 -2.23
N ASN A 150 -5.72 -26.72 -3.48
CA ASN A 150 -4.74 -26.48 -4.53
C ASN A 150 -4.27 -25.02 -4.53
N LEU A 151 -2.96 -24.84 -4.59
CA LEU A 151 -2.32 -23.56 -4.84
C LEU A 151 -1.80 -23.55 -6.28
N VAL A 152 -2.52 -22.90 -7.18
CA VAL A 152 -2.07 -22.73 -8.57
C VAL A 152 -1.32 -21.39 -8.68
N ILE A 153 -0.06 -21.45 -9.09
CA ILE A 153 0.78 -20.26 -9.33
C ILE A 153 1.04 -20.15 -10.84
N GLY A 154 0.46 -19.15 -11.48
CA GLY A 154 0.69 -18.79 -12.88
C GLY A 154 1.53 -17.52 -13.00
N THR A 155 1.65 -17.00 -14.22
CA THR A 155 2.42 -15.77 -14.50
C THR A 155 1.85 -14.55 -13.75
N GLY A 156 0.52 -14.46 -13.62
CA GLY A 156 -0.14 -13.38 -12.89
C GLY A 156 0.26 -13.37 -11.42
N GLU A 157 0.23 -14.53 -10.77
CA GLU A 157 0.65 -14.67 -9.38
C GLU A 157 2.14 -14.38 -9.18
N CYS A 158 3.00 -14.78 -10.11
CA CYS A 158 4.42 -14.43 -10.07
C CYS A 158 4.64 -12.91 -10.13
N CYS A 159 3.88 -12.19 -10.97
CA CYS A 159 3.92 -10.74 -11.02
C CYS A 159 3.47 -10.11 -9.70
N LEU A 160 2.41 -10.64 -9.08
CA LEU A 160 1.91 -10.17 -7.78
C LEU A 160 2.91 -10.44 -6.65
N ILE A 161 3.60 -11.58 -6.64
CA ILE A 161 4.66 -11.89 -5.68
C ILE A 161 5.81 -10.90 -5.83
N ALA A 162 6.28 -10.63 -7.05
CA ALA A 162 7.29 -9.60 -7.31
C ALA A 162 6.79 -8.21 -6.90
N GLY A 163 5.53 -7.90 -7.17
CA GLY A 163 4.84 -6.69 -6.74
C GLY A 163 4.82 -6.54 -5.23
N SER A 164 4.58 -7.61 -4.47
CA SER A 164 4.58 -7.58 -3.00
C SER A 164 5.92 -7.18 -2.40
N VAL A 165 7.04 -7.56 -3.05
CA VAL A 165 8.39 -7.08 -2.67
C VAL A 165 8.50 -5.58 -2.91
N MET A 166 8.04 -5.09 -4.06
CA MET A 166 8.07 -3.66 -4.38
C MET A 166 7.16 -2.84 -3.45
N TRP A 167 6.00 -3.38 -3.04
CA TRP A 167 5.15 -2.77 -2.01
C TRP A 167 5.84 -2.68 -0.65
N ALA A 168 6.57 -3.73 -0.25
CA ALA A 168 7.35 -3.70 0.98
C ALA A 168 8.44 -2.61 0.92
N VAL A 169 9.15 -2.49 -0.21
CA VAL A 169 10.13 -1.42 -0.43
C VAL A 169 9.45 -0.06 -0.38
N HIS A 170 8.28 0.12 -1.00
CA HIS A 170 7.53 1.38 -0.98
C HIS A 170 7.15 1.82 0.44
N ILE A 171 6.64 0.90 1.27
CA ILE A 171 6.32 1.16 2.69
C ILE A 171 7.56 1.69 3.43
N LEU A 172 8.73 1.08 3.21
CA LEU A 172 9.98 1.49 3.86
C LEU A 172 10.52 2.83 3.30
N VAL A 173 10.32 3.10 2.02
CA VAL A 173 10.66 4.40 1.41
C VAL A 173 9.80 5.51 1.99
N ILE A 174 8.49 5.28 2.15
CA ILE A 174 7.62 6.24 2.84
C ILE A 174 8.11 6.49 4.28
N ASP A 175 8.35 5.42 5.07
CA ASP A 175 8.84 5.55 6.45
C ASP A 175 10.11 6.40 6.53
N LYS A 176 11.03 6.23 5.59
CA LYS A 176 12.29 6.99 5.53
C LYS A 176 12.10 8.48 5.30
N PHE A 177 11.14 8.88 4.47
CA PHE A 177 11.02 10.26 4.01
C PHE A 177 9.88 11.05 4.65
N VAL A 178 8.80 10.40 5.10
CA VAL A 178 7.56 11.06 5.54
C VAL A 178 7.74 12.02 6.72
N GLU A 179 8.72 11.81 7.59
CA GLU A 179 9.03 12.73 8.70
C GLU A 179 9.73 14.01 8.24
N SER A 180 10.36 13.98 7.07
CA SER A 180 11.28 15.02 6.63
C SER A 180 10.72 15.92 5.53
N VAL A 181 9.54 15.60 5.02
CA VAL A 181 8.81 16.34 3.98
C VAL A 181 7.34 16.48 4.39
N SER A 182 6.61 17.41 3.75
CA SER A 182 5.18 17.48 3.92
C SER A 182 4.50 16.24 3.34
N PRO A 183 3.70 15.48 4.13
CA PRO A 183 3.03 14.27 3.65
C PRO A 183 2.13 14.50 2.44
N LEU A 184 1.39 15.62 2.38
CA LEU A 184 0.50 15.93 1.26
C LEU A 184 1.27 16.23 -0.03
N LYS A 185 2.30 17.08 0.04
CA LYS A 185 3.17 17.38 -1.12
C LYS A 185 3.92 16.15 -1.59
N PHE A 186 4.38 15.33 -0.64
CA PHE A 186 5.06 14.06 -0.92
C PHE A 186 4.12 13.07 -1.62
N SER A 187 2.88 12.89 -1.11
CA SER A 187 1.87 12.04 -1.75
C SER A 187 1.57 12.51 -3.17
N MET A 188 1.29 13.80 -3.36
CA MET A 188 1.05 14.36 -4.69
C MET A 188 2.26 14.15 -5.62
N GLY A 189 3.49 14.38 -5.13
CA GLY A 189 4.71 14.24 -5.91
C GLY A 189 4.95 12.80 -6.38
N GLN A 190 4.79 11.79 -5.51
CA GLN A 190 4.93 10.39 -5.91
C GLN A 190 3.85 9.94 -6.90
N PHE A 191 2.62 10.48 -6.80
CA PHE A 191 1.55 10.16 -7.76
C PHE A 191 1.84 10.74 -9.15
N ILE A 192 2.37 11.98 -9.21
CA ILE A 192 2.79 12.59 -10.49
C ILE A 192 3.90 11.74 -11.14
N VAL A 193 4.90 11.31 -10.38
CA VAL A 193 5.99 10.48 -10.92
C VAL A 193 5.45 9.13 -11.40
N CYS A 194 4.73 8.40 -10.55
CA CYS A 194 4.15 7.10 -10.91
C CYS A 194 3.20 7.21 -12.12
N GLY A 195 2.34 8.23 -12.13
CA GLY A 195 1.41 8.47 -13.23
C GLY A 195 2.13 8.82 -14.53
N ALA A 196 3.17 9.66 -14.47
CA ALA A 196 3.97 10.02 -15.66
C ALA A 196 4.73 8.82 -16.22
N GLU A 197 5.41 8.03 -15.37
CA GLU A 197 6.10 6.80 -15.80
C GLU A 197 5.13 5.80 -16.42
N SER A 198 3.95 5.61 -15.80
CA SER A 198 2.89 4.75 -16.35
C SER A 198 2.37 5.26 -17.70
N MET A 199 2.11 6.57 -17.82
CA MET A 199 1.64 7.13 -19.11
C MET A 199 2.69 7.03 -20.21
N VAL A 200 3.99 7.19 -19.91
CA VAL A 200 5.04 6.95 -20.89
C VAL A 200 5.01 5.51 -21.39
N CYS A 201 4.91 4.54 -20.47
CA CYS A 201 4.78 3.13 -20.84
C CYS A 201 3.49 2.85 -21.64
N ALA A 202 2.36 3.43 -21.23
CA ALA A 202 1.08 3.29 -21.94
C ALA A 202 1.15 3.78 -23.38
N LEU A 203 1.73 4.97 -23.61
CA LEU A 203 1.88 5.54 -24.94
C LEU A 203 2.83 4.74 -25.85
N LEU A 204 3.75 3.96 -25.27
CA LEU A 204 4.69 3.13 -26.02
C LEU A 204 4.13 1.74 -26.35
N TRP A 205 3.27 1.18 -25.50
CA TRP A 205 2.91 -0.25 -25.57
C TRP A 205 1.42 -0.55 -25.55
N GLU A 206 0.55 0.45 -25.31
CA GLU A 206 -0.89 0.25 -25.20
C GLU A 206 -1.66 1.21 -26.11
N GLU A 207 -2.86 0.81 -26.55
CA GLU A 207 -3.78 1.69 -27.25
C GLU A 207 -4.78 2.28 -26.27
N ILE A 208 -4.82 3.61 -26.17
CA ILE A 208 -5.75 4.35 -25.31
C ILE A 208 -6.85 4.94 -26.18
N THR A 209 -8.07 4.41 -26.07
CA THR A 209 -9.24 4.97 -26.76
C THR A 209 -10.15 5.71 -25.78
N LEU A 210 -10.81 6.77 -26.25
CA LEU A 210 -11.76 7.52 -25.40
C LEU A 210 -12.92 6.63 -24.94
N SER A 211 -13.39 5.70 -25.78
CA SER A 211 -14.43 4.75 -25.42
C SER A 211 -14.02 3.81 -24.27
N ALA A 212 -12.78 3.31 -24.28
CA ALA A 212 -12.24 2.48 -23.19
C ALA A 212 -12.13 3.27 -21.87
N VAL A 213 -11.65 4.52 -21.94
CA VAL A 213 -11.59 5.40 -20.76
C VAL A 213 -12.98 5.71 -20.21
N GLN A 214 -13.98 5.93 -21.08
CA GLN A 214 -15.36 6.15 -20.66
C GLN A 214 -15.97 4.89 -20.03
N ALA A 215 -15.73 3.71 -20.60
CA ALA A 215 -16.19 2.44 -20.02
C ALA A 215 -15.55 2.16 -18.64
N ALA A 216 -14.27 2.51 -18.48
CA ALA A 216 -13.55 2.40 -17.22
C ALA A 216 -13.76 3.58 -16.24
N ALA A 217 -14.69 4.51 -16.51
CA ALA A 217 -14.81 5.76 -15.74
C ALA A 217 -15.04 5.52 -14.24
N VAL A 218 -15.89 4.57 -13.85
CA VAL A 218 -16.18 4.26 -12.44
C VAL A 218 -14.95 3.68 -11.74
N PRO A 219 -14.29 2.62 -12.24
CA PRO A 219 -13.07 2.11 -11.64
C PRO A 219 -11.93 3.12 -11.64
N LEU A 220 -11.79 3.98 -12.66
CA LEU A 220 -10.81 5.07 -12.67
C LEU A 220 -11.10 6.14 -11.62
N PHE A 221 -12.36 6.52 -11.44
CA PHE A 221 -12.76 7.49 -10.41
C PHE A 221 -12.46 6.95 -9.01
N TYR A 222 -12.89 5.72 -8.71
CA TYR A 222 -12.60 5.08 -7.44
C TYR A 222 -11.08 4.91 -7.23
N GLY A 223 -10.38 4.34 -8.23
CA GLY A 223 -8.95 4.12 -8.21
C GLY A 223 -8.14 5.42 -8.06
N GLY A 224 -8.55 6.49 -8.74
CA GLY A 224 -7.86 7.77 -8.70
C GLY A 224 -8.13 8.57 -7.43
N ILE A 225 -9.40 8.82 -7.11
CA ILE A 225 -9.75 9.71 -5.99
C ILE A 225 -9.69 8.97 -4.66
N MET A 226 -10.36 7.84 -4.54
CA MET A 226 -10.42 7.12 -3.26
C MET A 226 -9.12 6.37 -2.98
N SER A 227 -8.68 5.51 -3.90
CA SER A 227 -7.51 4.67 -3.67
C SER A 227 -6.21 5.46 -3.73
N VAL A 228 -6.00 6.31 -4.74
CA VAL A 228 -4.79 7.12 -4.86
C VAL A 228 -4.89 8.38 -4.00
N GLY A 229 -5.84 9.25 -4.22
CA GLY A 229 -5.93 10.54 -3.52
C GLY A 229 -6.08 10.38 -2.01
N VAL A 230 -7.08 9.65 -1.55
CA VAL A 230 -7.40 9.52 -0.13
C VAL A 230 -6.53 8.48 0.57
N ALA A 231 -6.50 7.23 0.10
CA ALA A 231 -5.88 6.12 0.85
C ALA A 231 -4.36 6.26 0.98
N TYR A 232 -3.60 6.56 -0.09
CA TYR A 232 -2.14 6.79 0.05
C TYR A 232 -1.81 8.02 0.88
N THR A 233 -2.67 9.04 0.88
CA THR A 233 -2.50 10.19 1.78
C THR A 233 -2.71 9.77 3.23
N CYS A 234 -3.74 8.98 3.51
CA CYS A 234 -3.95 8.37 4.83
C CYS A 234 -2.79 7.46 5.24
N GLN A 235 -2.22 6.68 4.29
CA GLN A 235 -1.02 5.89 4.51
C GLN A 235 0.14 6.79 4.96
N ALA A 236 0.48 7.81 4.20
CA ALA A 236 1.60 8.70 4.52
C ALA A 236 1.44 9.39 5.88
N LEU A 237 0.22 9.86 6.20
CA LEU A 237 -0.11 10.46 7.50
C LEU A 237 -0.06 9.43 8.64
N GLY A 238 -0.57 8.22 8.42
CA GLY A 238 -0.58 7.15 9.41
C GLY A 238 0.81 6.58 9.68
N GLN A 239 1.62 6.36 8.64
CA GLN A 239 2.98 5.85 8.78
C GLN A 239 3.92 6.84 9.49
N LYS A 240 3.64 8.14 9.45
CA LYS A 240 4.41 9.13 10.20
C LYS A 240 4.46 8.83 11.70
N ASP A 241 3.39 8.28 12.26
CA ASP A 241 3.24 8.00 13.70
C ASP A 241 3.14 6.50 13.99
N SER A 242 3.51 5.62 13.05
CA SER A 242 3.49 4.17 13.19
C SER A 242 4.80 3.54 12.72
N ASP A 243 5.14 2.37 13.27
CA ASP A 243 6.22 1.53 12.76
C ASP A 243 5.83 0.92 11.40
N PRO A 244 6.73 0.85 10.40
CA PRO A 244 6.41 0.32 9.07
C PRO A 244 5.94 -1.13 9.09
N THR A 245 6.45 -1.96 10.01
CA THR A 245 6.02 -3.35 10.14
C THR A 245 4.60 -3.43 10.70
N VAL A 246 4.25 -2.61 11.69
CA VAL A 246 2.89 -2.51 12.23
C VAL A 246 1.93 -1.98 11.16
N ALA A 247 2.36 -0.99 10.38
CA ALA A 247 1.57 -0.48 9.27
C ALA A 247 1.28 -1.58 8.22
N ALA A 248 2.29 -2.36 7.83
CA ALA A 248 2.14 -3.47 6.88
C ALA A 248 1.13 -4.52 7.37
N ILE A 249 1.16 -4.85 8.69
CA ILE A 249 0.20 -5.79 9.26
C ILE A 249 -1.23 -5.22 9.24
N VAL A 250 -1.42 -3.92 9.53
CA VAL A 250 -2.74 -3.29 9.43
C VAL A 250 -3.23 -3.27 7.99
N PHE A 251 -2.33 -2.99 7.02
CA PHE A 251 -2.68 -3.01 5.61
C PHE A 251 -3.11 -4.39 5.11
N SER A 252 -2.65 -5.50 5.73
CA SER A 252 -3.10 -6.84 5.31
C SER A 252 -4.63 -7.05 5.43
N MET A 253 -5.35 -6.18 6.17
CA MET A 253 -6.81 -6.14 6.13
C MET A 253 -7.38 -5.81 4.74
N GLU A 254 -6.59 -5.24 3.84
CA GLU A 254 -7.01 -5.02 2.45
C GLU A 254 -7.43 -6.32 1.77
N SER A 255 -6.76 -7.44 2.10
CA SER A 255 -7.12 -8.77 1.57
C SER A 255 -8.51 -9.22 2.05
N VAL A 256 -8.85 -8.92 3.30
CA VAL A 256 -10.20 -9.19 3.85
C VAL A 256 -11.24 -8.36 3.11
N PHE A 257 -10.98 -7.06 2.93
CA PHE A 257 -11.90 -6.16 2.24
C PHE A 257 -11.96 -6.42 0.73
N SER A 258 -10.88 -6.93 0.09
CA SER A 258 -10.91 -7.34 -1.32
C SER A 258 -11.83 -8.55 -1.54
N VAL A 259 -11.81 -9.51 -0.61
CA VAL A 259 -12.73 -10.65 -0.64
C VAL A 259 -14.17 -10.19 -0.39
N ILE A 260 -14.41 -9.35 0.63
CA ILE A 260 -15.74 -8.79 0.90
C ILE A 260 -16.27 -8.04 -0.34
N GLY A 261 -15.44 -7.21 -0.97
CA GLY A 261 -15.78 -6.51 -2.19
C GLY A 261 -16.07 -7.46 -3.36
N GLY A 262 -15.25 -8.50 -3.53
CA GLY A 262 -15.45 -9.54 -4.53
C GLY A 262 -16.79 -10.26 -4.37
N VAL A 263 -17.16 -10.63 -3.14
CA VAL A 263 -18.46 -11.27 -2.84
C VAL A 263 -19.63 -10.32 -3.06
N LEU A 264 -19.55 -9.09 -2.55
CA LEU A 264 -20.71 -8.18 -2.58
C LEU A 264 -20.91 -7.50 -3.94
N ILE A 265 -19.84 -7.23 -4.68
CA ILE A 265 -19.89 -6.47 -5.94
C ILE A 265 -19.81 -7.38 -7.16
N LEU A 266 -18.89 -8.37 -7.14
CA LEU A 266 -18.65 -9.30 -8.24
C LEU A 266 -19.41 -10.63 -8.06
N HIS A 267 -20.16 -10.79 -6.95
CA HIS A 267 -20.90 -12.02 -6.60
C HIS A 267 -20.01 -13.27 -6.56
N ALA A 268 -18.74 -13.12 -6.20
CA ALA A 268 -17.79 -14.21 -6.07
C ALA A 268 -18.18 -15.16 -4.94
N HIS A 269 -18.07 -16.48 -5.16
CA HIS A 269 -18.31 -17.47 -4.10
C HIS A 269 -17.11 -17.56 -3.15
N MET A 270 -17.38 -17.62 -1.85
CA MET A 270 -16.38 -17.79 -0.80
C MET A 270 -16.45 -19.18 -0.18
N ALA A 271 -15.32 -19.87 -0.14
CA ALA A 271 -15.17 -21.09 0.65
C ALA A 271 -15.01 -20.77 2.16
N TRP A 272 -15.33 -21.72 3.04
CA TRP A 272 -15.21 -21.52 4.48
C TRP A 272 -13.79 -21.19 4.95
N GLN A 273 -12.77 -21.68 4.23
CA GLN A 273 -11.37 -21.38 4.47
C GLN A 273 -11.07 -19.87 4.44
N ALA A 274 -11.75 -19.14 3.56
CA ALA A 274 -11.58 -17.71 3.46
C ALA A 274 -12.07 -16.97 4.72
N TYR A 275 -13.18 -17.41 5.32
CA TYR A 275 -13.64 -16.85 6.60
C TYR A 275 -12.67 -17.13 7.75
N ALA A 276 -12.12 -18.35 7.82
CA ALA A 276 -11.10 -18.72 8.79
C ALA A 276 -9.83 -17.88 8.59
N GLY A 277 -9.41 -17.67 7.31
CA GLY A 277 -8.29 -16.82 6.94
C GLY A 277 -8.45 -15.37 7.40
N CYS A 278 -9.64 -14.78 7.19
CA CYS A 278 -9.96 -13.44 7.68
C CYS A 278 -9.82 -13.33 9.20
N GLY A 279 -10.30 -14.34 9.94
CA GLY A 279 -10.18 -14.41 11.40
C GLY A 279 -8.71 -14.44 11.87
N LEU A 280 -7.84 -15.21 11.20
CA LEU A 280 -6.41 -15.27 11.51
C LEU A 280 -5.69 -13.96 11.21
N ILE A 281 -6.00 -13.30 10.09
CA ILE A 281 -5.45 -11.97 9.76
C ILE A 281 -5.81 -10.97 10.84
N PHE A 282 -7.08 -10.92 11.23
CA PHE A 282 -7.54 -10.03 12.29
C PHE A 282 -6.84 -10.30 13.62
N ALA A 283 -6.72 -11.57 14.04
CA ALA A 283 -5.98 -11.98 15.24
C ALA A 283 -4.51 -11.56 15.16
N GLY A 284 -3.88 -11.73 13.99
CA GLY A 284 -2.50 -11.30 13.73
C GLY A 284 -2.30 -9.81 13.92
N ILE A 285 -3.24 -8.98 13.43
CA ILE A 285 -3.23 -7.53 13.61
C ILE A 285 -3.33 -7.16 15.10
N VAL A 286 -4.27 -7.76 15.81
CA VAL A 286 -4.44 -7.50 17.25
C VAL A 286 -3.17 -7.83 18.02
N ILE A 287 -2.56 -9.00 17.77
CA ILE A 287 -1.33 -9.45 18.44
C ILE A 287 -0.17 -8.50 18.13
N ALA A 288 0.03 -8.14 16.87
CA ALA A 288 1.10 -7.20 16.50
C ALA A 288 0.94 -5.83 17.18
N GLN A 289 -0.30 -5.40 17.38
CA GLN A 289 -0.62 -4.14 18.05
C GLN A 289 -0.41 -4.16 19.57
N LEU A 290 -0.25 -5.34 20.20
CA LEU A 290 0.11 -5.47 21.61
C LEU A 290 1.61 -5.24 21.84
N SER A 291 2.43 -5.13 20.79
CA SER A 291 3.85 -4.81 20.90
C SER A 291 4.07 -3.46 21.59
N PRO A 292 4.95 -3.37 22.61
CA PRO A 292 5.34 -2.10 23.21
C PRO A 292 5.98 -1.21 22.16
N GLY A 293 5.51 0.05 22.02
CA GLY A 293 5.92 0.97 20.94
C GLY A 293 7.42 1.22 20.88
N GLN A 294 8.06 0.85 19.79
CA GLN A 294 9.52 0.94 19.57
C GLN A 294 10.04 2.36 19.22
N LYS A 295 9.17 3.32 18.91
CA LYS A 295 9.61 4.70 18.54
C LYS A 295 10.28 5.50 19.68
N SER A 296 10.33 4.99 20.92
CA SER A 296 10.95 5.70 22.06
C SER A 296 12.45 5.41 22.23
N GLN A 297 12.97 4.30 21.76
CA GLN A 297 14.34 3.90 22.09
C GLN A 297 15.44 4.60 21.26
N THR A 298 15.19 4.98 20.03
CA THR A 298 16.19 5.64 19.18
C THR A 298 16.45 7.10 19.55
N LYS A 299 15.57 7.75 20.30
CA LYS A 299 15.76 9.14 20.75
C LYS A 299 16.55 9.24 22.05
N ASP A 300 16.47 8.22 22.92
CA ASP A 300 17.21 8.22 24.20
C ASP A 300 18.67 7.80 24.03
N GLU A 301 19.01 6.90 23.10
CA GLU A 301 20.41 6.53 22.84
C GLU A 301 21.23 7.66 22.21
N SER A 302 20.61 8.55 21.42
CA SER A 302 21.29 9.73 20.87
C SER A 302 21.51 10.83 21.89
N LEU A 303 20.74 10.87 22.98
CA LEU A 303 20.89 11.84 24.09
C LEU A 303 21.86 11.33 25.18
N THR A 304 21.93 10.01 25.38
CA THR A 304 22.87 9.42 26.34
C THR A 304 24.29 9.28 25.78
N GLY A 305 24.45 9.09 24.46
CA GLY A 305 25.76 9.08 23.79
C GLY A 305 26.46 10.46 23.75
N ALA A 306 25.70 11.55 23.80
CA ALA A 306 26.26 12.91 23.79
C ALA A 306 26.75 13.38 25.18
N ASN A 307 26.26 12.78 26.27
CA ASN A 307 26.66 13.13 27.64
C ASN A 307 27.83 12.30 28.22
N SER A 308 28.31 11.28 27.50
CA SER A 308 29.46 10.49 27.92
C SER A 308 30.80 10.90 27.25
N ALA A 309 30.77 11.96 26.42
CA ALA A 309 31.95 12.48 25.70
C ALA A 309 32.30 13.95 26.08
N ALA A 310 31.85 14.41 27.26
CA ALA A 310 32.27 15.70 27.84
C ALA A 310 33.10 15.53 29.08
#